data_ad789c80d3708da15bdab3eebc9007a8
#
_entry.id   ad789c80d3708da15bdab3eebc9007a8
#
_cell.length_a   1.000
_cell.length_b   1.000
_cell.length_c   1.000
_cell.angle_alpha   90.00
_cell.angle_beta   90.00
_cell.angle_gamma   90.00
#
_symmetry.space_group_name_H-M   'P 1'
#
loop_
_entity.id
_entity.type
_entity.pdbx_description
1 polymer ?
#
loop_
_entity_poly.entity_id
_entity_poly.type
_entity_poly.pdbx_seq_one_letter_code
_entity_poly.pdbx_strand_id
1 'polypeptide(L)'
;WSMSVQGQFYVFGIAMGWLVAVTVVKMRANPVHARRAAIAVLAAITVASFAWASRFGLEGTGENYYSTFSRAWELSLGALLAFVPAHRFLPQTTAWLTSLLGVALIAVTGLIVPTSLAFPGPVALIPLTGAALVILSGNANPVSNVLASAPMTWLGSVAYSLYLWHWPLLILVTVIGGYDTPPAWLGALVILVSLCLAHVTHTLVEEPLRQHRPRPRGDDDPVGDAKASLRTVPGVARAVGGVLAGALFATALAVQPYWEHRVDREETSLDPERYPGARALQGAEVPDRKARPNPNLIAGVFPPIGEEGCMVFLLEDADAMPGPDCVYGDLDAETTVVLAGGSHIEPFIVPLDKLGKEHH
;
A
#
# COMPACT_ATOMS: atom_id res chain seq x y z
N TRP A 1 -1.10 -1.45 3.09
CA TRP A 1 -1.47 -2.00 1.78
C TRP A 1 -0.34 -2.83 1.16
N SER A 2 0.92 -2.40 1.19
CA SER A 2 2.05 -3.16 0.59
C SER A 2 2.17 -4.57 1.17
N MET A 3 1.91 -4.73 2.45
CA MET A 3 1.86 -6.03 3.13
C MET A 3 0.71 -6.90 2.63
N SER A 4 -0.45 -6.28 2.31
CA SER A 4 -1.59 -7.00 1.72
C SER A 4 -1.23 -7.54 0.32
N VAL A 5 -0.60 -6.71 -0.52
CA VAL A 5 -0.11 -7.13 -1.85
C VAL A 5 0.90 -8.27 -1.75
N GLN A 6 1.86 -8.16 -0.82
CA GLN A 6 2.84 -9.21 -0.57
C GLN A 6 2.18 -10.51 -0.08
N GLY A 7 1.21 -10.42 0.84
CA GLY A 7 0.45 -11.57 1.32
C GLY A 7 -0.32 -12.27 0.20
N GLN A 8 -0.99 -11.52 -0.67
CA GLN A 8 -1.68 -12.07 -1.86
C GLN A 8 -0.70 -12.80 -2.78
N PHE A 9 0.50 -12.24 -2.99
CA PHE A 9 1.53 -12.87 -3.81
C PHE A 9 2.07 -14.17 -3.18
N TYR A 10 2.22 -14.22 -1.86
CA TYR A 10 2.60 -15.46 -1.18
C TYR A 10 1.54 -16.54 -1.33
N VAL A 11 0.26 -16.22 -1.17
CA VAL A 11 -0.84 -17.17 -1.40
C VAL A 11 -0.80 -17.68 -2.84
N PHE A 12 -0.63 -16.79 -3.81
CA PHE A 12 -0.44 -17.16 -5.21
C PHE A 12 0.78 -18.07 -5.42
N GLY A 13 1.93 -17.73 -4.83
CA GLY A 13 3.16 -18.54 -4.91
C GLY A 13 3.00 -19.93 -4.32
N ILE A 14 2.31 -20.07 -3.19
CA ILE A 14 1.99 -21.34 -2.56
C ILE A 14 1.06 -22.17 -3.47
N ALA A 15 0.00 -21.56 -4.00
CA ALA A 15 -0.94 -22.22 -4.90
C ALA A 15 -0.25 -22.70 -6.19
N MET A 16 0.61 -21.88 -6.78
CA MET A 16 1.40 -22.24 -7.96
C MET A 16 2.41 -23.36 -7.67
N GLY A 17 3.12 -23.27 -6.55
CA GLY A 17 4.06 -24.32 -6.11
C GLY A 17 3.32 -25.67 -5.88
N TRP A 18 2.16 -25.63 -5.25
CA TRP A 18 1.31 -26.79 -5.07
C TRP A 18 0.84 -27.38 -6.42
N LEU A 19 0.38 -26.54 -7.35
CA LEU A 19 -0.04 -26.96 -8.68
C LEU A 19 1.11 -27.61 -9.45
N VAL A 20 2.29 -27.04 -9.41
CA VAL A 20 3.52 -27.62 -10.02
C VAL A 20 3.82 -28.97 -9.39
N ALA A 21 3.80 -29.08 -8.07
CA ALA A 21 4.07 -30.34 -7.35
C ALA A 21 3.04 -31.41 -7.72
N VAL A 22 1.75 -31.10 -7.75
CA VAL A 22 0.68 -32.02 -8.16
C VAL A 22 0.86 -32.48 -9.62
N THR A 23 1.22 -31.54 -10.50
CA THR A 23 1.45 -31.84 -11.92
C THR A 23 2.64 -32.79 -12.09
N VAL A 24 3.73 -32.56 -11.39
CA VAL A 24 4.92 -33.45 -11.44
C VAL A 24 4.59 -34.80 -10.87
N VAL A 25 3.93 -34.89 -9.72
CA VAL A 25 3.67 -36.16 -9.01
C VAL A 25 2.53 -36.95 -9.67
N LYS A 26 1.38 -36.34 -9.93
CA LYS A 26 0.20 -37.04 -10.46
C LYS A 26 0.28 -37.32 -11.97
N MET A 27 0.79 -36.39 -12.74
CA MET A 27 0.87 -36.52 -14.20
C MET A 27 2.21 -37.11 -14.64
N ARG A 28 3.10 -37.47 -13.72
CA ARG A 28 4.47 -37.96 -14.02
C ARG A 28 5.21 -37.04 -14.99
N ALA A 29 4.95 -35.72 -14.89
CA ALA A 29 5.57 -34.74 -15.75
C ALA A 29 7.07 -34.61 -15.43
N ASN A 30 7.85 -34.37 -16.46
CA ASN A 30 9.28 -34.15 -16.28
C ASN A 30 9.51 -32.85 -15.45
N PRO A 31 10.24 -32.92 -14.33
CA PRO A 31 10.45 -31.76 -13.47
C PRO A 31 11.11 -30.57 -14.19
N VAL A 32 11.88 -30.83 -15.25
CA VAL A 32 12.47 -29.78 -16.09
C VAL A 32 11.39 -29.00 -16.84
N HIS A 33 10.38 -29.67 -17.39
CA HIS A 33 9.27 -29.00 -18.07
C HIS A 33 8.39 -28.21 -17.09
N ALA A 34 8.13 -28.76 -15.90
CA ALA A 34 7.39 -28.05 -14.86
C ALA A 34 8.12 -26.79 -14.41
N ARG A 35 9.46 -26.85 -14.21
CA ARG A 35 10.28 -25.69 -13.89
C ARG A 35 10.25 -24.64 -15.02
N ARG A 36 10.38 -25.04 -16.28
CA ARG A 36 10.28 -24.13 -17.44
C ARG A 36 8.91 -23.47 -17.52
N ALA A 37 7.84 -24.22 -17.28
CA ALA A 37 6.48 -23.68 -17.26
C ALA A 37 6.30 -22.64 -16.14
N ALA A 38 6.80 -22.90 -14.93
CA ALA A 38 6.77 -21.96 -13.82
C ALA A 38 7.53 -20.66 -14.16
N ILE A 39 8.72 -20.76 -14.75
CA ILE A 39 9.50 -19.60 -15.21
C ILE A 39 8.73 -18.81 -16.29
N ALA A 40 8.11 -19.51 -17.26
CA ALA A 40 7.35 -18.86 -18.31
C ALA A 40 6.12 -18.12 -17.77
N VAL A 41 5.40 -18.71 -16.80
CA VAL A 41 4.25 -18.08 -16.13
C VAL A 41 4.71 -16.82 -15.36
N LEU A 42 5.77 -16.93 -14.56
CA LEU A 42 6.31 -15.78 -13.82
C LEU A 42 6.78 -14.69 -14.77
N ALA A 43 7.45 -15.03 -15.87
CA ALA A 43 7.89 -14.06 -16.87
C ALA A 43 6.69 -13.37 -17.54
N ALA A 44 5.64 -14.11 -17.88
CA ALA A 44 4.42 -13.55 -18.45
C ALA A 44 3.73 -12.59 -17.48
N ILE A 45 3.63 -12.97 -16.19
CA ILE A 45 3.08 -12.08 -15.15
C ILE A 45 3.94 -10.83 -15.01
N THR A 46 5.27 -10.97 -15.00
CA THR A 46 6.19 -9.83 -14.88
C THR A 46 5.98 -8.85 -16.03
N VAL A 47 5.96 -9.32 -17.28
CA VAL A 47 5.77 -8.48 -18.46
C VAL A 47 4.38 -7.84 -18.49
N ALA A 48 3.32 -8.62 -18.27
CA ALA A 48 1.96 -8.11 -18.31
C ALA A 48 1.70 -7.08 -17.19
N SER A 49 2.15 -7.37 -15.98
CA SER A 49 2.01 -6.45 -14.84
C SER A 49 2.85 -5.19 -15.01
N PHE A 50 4.08 -5.28 -15.55
CA PHE A 50 4.91 -4.13 -15.85
C PHE A 50 4.29 -3.24 -16.93
N ALA A 51 3.78 -3.83 -18.02
CA ALA A 51 3.07 -3.10 -19.05
C ALA A 51 1.85 -2.37 -18.48
N TRP A 52 1.08 -3.05 -17.61
CA TRP A 52 -0.05 -2.45 -16.91
C TRP A 52 0.37 -1.31 -15.98
N ALA A 53 1.44 -1.49 -15.20
CA ALA A 53 1.98 -0.46 -14.31
C ALA A 53 2.51 0.77 -15.06
N SER A 54 2.97 0.58 -16.30
CA SER A 54 3.56 1.64 -17.14
C SER A 54 2.53 2.38 -18.00
N ARG A 55 1.23 2.05 -17.90
CA ARG A 55 0.17 2.66 -18.74
C ARG A 55 0.03 4.17 -18.57
N PHE A 56 0.42 4.70 -17.42
CA PHE A 56 0.42 6.14 -17.12
C PHE A 56 1.79 6.82 -17.35
N GLY A 57 2.73 6.15 -18.01
CA GLY A 57 4.06 6.70 -18.29
C GLY A 57 4.86 6.94 -17.01
N LEU A 58 5.30 8.18 -16.81
CA LEU A 58 6.07 8.60 -15.62
C LEU A 58 5.21 9.32 -14.56
N GLU A 59 3.91 9.43 -14.76
CA GLU A 59 3.01 10.06 -13.82
C GLU A 59 2.57 9.08 -12.73
N GLY A 60 2.66 9.52 -11.47
CA GLY A 60 2.22 8.75 -10.31
C GLY A 60 0.73 8.94 -10.08
N THR A 61 -0.04 7.86 -10.10
CA THR A 61 -1.46 7.88 -9.74
C THR A 61 -1.72 7.02 -8.51
N GLY A 62 -2.67 7.43 -7.66
CA GLY A 62 -3.04 6.65 -6.48
C GLY A 62 -3.56 5.26 -6.86
N GLU A 63 -4.35 5.16 -7.92
CA GLU A 63 -4.86 3.88 -8.43
C GLU A 63 -3.71 2.91 -8.77
N ASN A 64 -2.72 3.39 -9.53
CA ASN A 64 -1.56 2.57 -9.90
C ASN A 64 -0.73 2.17 -8.68
N TYR A 65 -0.58 3.09 -7.72
CA TYR A 65 0.22 2.90 -6.51
C TYR A 65 -0.35 1.80 -5.60
N TYR A 66 -1.67 1.70 -5.47
CA TYR A 66 -2.33 0.73 -4.58
C TYR A 66 -2.71 -0.58 -5.28
N SER A 67 -2.67 -0.64 -6.62
CA SER A 67 -3.08 -1.81 -7.40
C SER A 67 -2.12 -2.99 -7.23
N THR A 68 -2.67 -4.15 -6.84
CA THR A 68 -1.92 -5.41 -6.80
C THR A 68 -1.43 -5.82 -8.19
N PHE A 69 -2.23 -5.57 -9.23
CA PHE A 69 -1.85 -5.87 -10.61
C PHE A 69 -0.66 -5.05 -11.09
N SER A 70 -0.55 -3.79 -10.64
CA SER A 70 0.57 -2.92 -10.98
C SER A 70 1.85 -3.27 -10.22
N ARG A 71 1.78 -4.05 -9.14
CA ARG A 71 2.94 -4.43 -8.30
C ARG A 71 3.38 -5.88 -8.45
N ALA A 72 2.56 -6.72 -9.08
CA ALA A 72 2.87 -8.13 -9.22
C ALA A 72 4.20 -8.38 -9.96
N TRP A 73 4.60 -7.50 -10.88
CA TRP A 73 5.87 -7.62 -11.61
C TRP A 73 7.10 -7.49 -10.72
N GLU A 74 7.06 -6.66 -9.67
CA GLU A 74 8.17 -6.48 -8.74
C GLU A 74 8.45 -7.79 -8.00
N LEU A 75 7.40 -8.43 -7.50
CA LEU A 75 7.48 -9.68 -6.75
C LEU A 75 7.80 -10.87 -7.66
N SER A 76 7.20 -10.93 -8.86
CA SER A 76 7.46 -12.01 -9.82
C SER A 76 8.86 -11.90 -10.42
N LEU A 77 9.41 -10.70 -10.61
CA LEU A 77 10.80 -10.49 -10.99
C LEU A 77 11.75 -11.03 -9.91
N GLY A 78 11.46 -10.73 -8.63
CA GLY A 78 12.21 -11.30 -7.51
C GLY A 78 12.16 -12.82 -7.47
N ALA A 79 10.99 -13.42 -7.74
CA ALA A 79 10.85 -14.87 -7.85
C ALA A 79 11.63 -15.45 -9.04
N LEU A 80 11.69 -14.75 -10.19
CA LEU A 80 12.49 -15.15 -11.34
C LEU A 80 14.00 -15.15 -11.02
N LEU A 81 14.47 -14.17 -10.25
CA LEU A 81 15.88 -14.13 -9.81
C LEU A 81 16.30 -15.38 -9.02
N ALA A 82 15.37 -16.02 -8.29
CA ALA A 82 15.67 -17.25 -7.56
C ALA A 82 16.04 -18.43 -8.48
N PHE A 83 15.63 -18.40 -9.74
CA PHE A 83 16.00 -19.41 -10.74
C PHE A 83 17.35 -19.16 -11.40
N VAL A 84 17.95 -17.98 -11.16
CA VAL A 84 19.26 -17.59 -11.73
C VAL A 84 20.37 -18.05 -10.79
N PRO A 85 21.29 -18.92 -11.24
CA PRO A 85 22.43 -19.34 -10.41
C PRO A 85 23.45 -18.18 -10.31
N ALA A 86 23.34 -17.37 -9.25
CA ALA A 86 24.13 -16.14 -9.04
C ALA A 86 25.66 -16.35 -9.20
N HIS A 87 26.18 -17.50 -8.74
CA HIS A 87 27.61 -17.81 -8.77
C HIS A 87 28.19 -18.06 -10.18
N ARG A 88 27.37 -18.08 -11.23
CA ARG A 88 27.82 -18.39 -12.62
C ARG A 88 28.02 -17.17 -13.49
N PHE A 89 27.59 -15.98 -13.08
CA PHE A 89 27.49 -14.84 -14.00
C PHE A 89 28.56 -13.78 -13.81
N LEU A 90 29.14 -13.64 -12.62
CA LEU A 90 30.09 -12.57 -12.35
C LEU A 90 31.41 -13.10 -11.85
N PRO A 91 32.55 -12.71 -12.47
CA PRO A 91 33.86 -12.93 -11.88
C PRO A 91 33.96 -12.25 -10.52
N GLN A 92 34.61 -12.88 -9.57
CA GLN A 92 34.78 -12.36 -8.21
C GLN A 92 35.42 -10.96 -8.18
N THR A 93 36.26 -10.66 -9.17
CA THR A 93 36.93 -9.37 -9.34
C THR A 93 35.96 -8.21 -9.64
N THR A 94 34.82 -8.47 -10.26
CA THR A 94 33.86 -7.46 -10.61
C THR A 94 32.64 -7.48 -9.68
N ALA A 95 32.46 -8.53 -8.90
CA ALA A 95 31.31 -8.70 -8.00
C ALA A 95 31.14 -7.54 -7.00
N TRP A 96 32.24 -6.99 -6.47
CA TRP A 96 32.17 -5.87 -5.53
C TRP A 96 31.67 -4.57 -6.20
N LEU A 97 32.09 -4.29 -7.45
CA LEU A 97 31.60 -3.13 -8.22
C LEU A 97 30.12 -3.27 -8.53
N THR A 98 29.68 -4.46 -8.92
CA THR A 98 28.29 -4.77 -9.19
C THR A 98 27.42 -4.60 -7.94
N SER A 99 27.88 -5.08 -6.79
CA SER A 99 27.21 -4.93 -5.51
C SER A 99 27.15 -3.46 -5.07
N LEU A 100 28.27 -2.72 -5.23
CA LEU A 100 28.33 -1.29 -4.90
C LEU A 100 27.38 -0.48 -5.78
N LEU A 101 27.37 -0.74 -7.09
CA LEU A 101 26.41 -0.10 -8.00
C LEU A 101 24.97 -0.41 -7.60
N GLY A 102 24.68 -1.65 -7.22
CA GLY A 102 23.36 -2.05 -6.74
C GLY A 102 22.90 -1.27 -5.50
N VAL A 103 23.78 -1.16 -4.49
CA VAL A 103 23.50 -0.35 -3.29
C VAL A 103 23.33 1.13 -3.64
N ALA A 104 24.19 1.67 -4.53
CA ALA A 104 24.11 3.05 -4.98
C ALA A 104 22.76 3.35 -5.68
N LEU A 105 22.28 2.47 -6.56
CA LEU A 105 20.97 2.63 -7.22
C LEU A 105 19.82 2.65 -6.22
N ILE A 106 19.85 1.80 -5.21
CA ILE A 106 18.82 1.80 -4.15
C ILE A 106 18.88 3.12 -3.36
N ALA A 107 20.07 3.57 -2.97
CA ALA A 107 20.25 4.81 -2.21
C ALA A 107 19.83 6.04 -3.03
N VAL A 108 20.20 6.12 -4.30
CA VAL A 108 19.82 7.21 -5.23
C VAL A 108 18.30 7.29 -5.36
N THR A 109 17.61 6.15 -5.45
CA THR A 109 16.15 6.15 -5.51
C THR A 109 15.53 6.82 -4.28
N GLY A 110 15.99 6.48 -3.08
CA GLY A 110 15.44 7.04 -1.85
C GLY A 110 15.80 8.52 -1.59
N LEU A 111 16.91 9.01 -2.17
CA LEU A 111 17.42 10.36 -1.89
C LEU A 111 17.06 11.40 -2.97
N ILE A 112 16.94 10.97 -4.22
CA ILE A 112 16.89 11.90 -5.38
C ILE A 112 15.59 11.77 -6.15
N VAL A 113 14.97 10.58 -6.19
CA VAL A 113 13.77 10.39 -7.01
C VAL A 113 12.56 11.04 -6.34
N PRO A 114 11.89 12.00 -7.02
CA PRO A 114 10.69 12.64 -6.49
C PRO A 114 9.56 11.63 -6.27
N THR A 115 8.81 11.81 -5.18
CA THR A 115 7.65 10.97 -4.84
C THR A 115 6.47 11.13 -5.80
N SER A 116 6.47 12.20 -6.60
CA SER A 116 5.46 12.47 -7.65
C SER A 116 5.60 11.56 -8.88
N LEU A 117 6.77 10.89 -9.04
CA LEU A 117 6.97 9.98 -10.17
C LEU A 117 6.26 8.64 -9.97
N ALA A 118 5.97 7.98 -11.09
CA ALA A 118 5.20 6.75 -11.14
C ALA A 118 5.89 5.56 -10.45
N PHE A 119 5.48 5.26 -9.23
CA PHE A 119 5.66 3.97 -8.60
C PHE A 119 4.30 3.25 -8.59
N PRO A 120 4.26 1.96 -8.91
CA PRO A 120 5.30 0.98 -9.23
C PRO A 120 5.67 0.87 -10.73
N GLY A 121 5.56 1.94 -11.50
CA GLY A 121 5.84 1.99 -12.95
C GLY A 121 7.34 1.95 -13.29
N PRO A 122 7.75 2.58 -14.43
CA PRO A 122 9.12 2.45 -14.95
C PRO A 122 10.21 2.90 -13.96
N VAL A 123 9.91 3.85 -13.07
CA VAL A 123 10.86 4.38 -12.09
C VAL A 123 11.30 3.31 -11.08
N ALA A 124 10.43 2.34 -10.77
CA ALA A 124 10.73 1.23 -9.87
C ALA A 124 11.80 0.27 -10.44
N LEU A 125 12.10 0.33 -11.74
CA LEU A 125 13.22 -0.41 -12.33
C LEU A 125 14.58 -0.02 -11.71
N ILE A 126 14.75 1.22 -11.24
CA ILE A 126 16.01 1.68 -10.66
C ILE A 126 16.33 0.88 -9.38
N PRO A 127 15.50 0.91 -8.32
CA PRO A 127 15.77 0.17 -7.09
C PRO A 127 15.71 -1.36 -7.28
N LEU A 128 14.84 -1.85 -8.17
CA LEU A 128 14.78 -3.29 -8.44
C LEU A 128 16.03 -3.80 -9.15
N THR A 129 16.55 -3.05 -10.13
CA THR A 129 17.84 -3.36 -10.75
C THR A 129 18.94 -3.34 -9.71
N GLY A 130 18.95 -2.34 -8.82
CA GLY A 130 19.87 -2.28 -7.71
C GLY A 130 19.84 -3.53 -6.83
N ALA A 131 18.64 -3.96 -6.42
CA ALA A 131 18.46 -5.18 -5.63
C ALA A 131 18.92 -6.44 -6.39
N ALA A 132 18.59 -6.55 -7.69
CA ALA A 132 19.03 -7.65 -8.53
C ALA A 132 20.56 -7.72 -8.64
N LEU A 133 21.22 -6.59 -8.83
CA LEU A 133 22.69 -6.52 -8.87
C LEU A 133 23.34 -6.98 -7.57
N VAL A 134 22.80 -6.56 -6.40
CA VAL A 134 23.29 -7.01 -5.09
C VAL A 134 23.11 -8.53 -4.94
N ILE A 135 21.95 -9.07 -5.32
CA ILE A 135 21.69 -10.53 -5.23
C ILE A 135 22.60 -11.32 -6.17
N LEU A 136 22.76 -10.87 -7.41
CA LEU A 136 23.56 -11.55 -8.43
C LEU A 136 25.07 -11.45 -8.19
N SER A 137 25.54 -10.44 -7.44
CA SER A 137 26.96 -10.28 -7.09
C SER A 137 27.46 -11.36 -6.10
N GLY A 138 26.55 -12.07 -5.43
CA GLY A 138 26.89 -13.15 -4.50
C GLY A 138 27.47 -12.65 -3.17
N ASN A 139 27.89 -13.61 -2.32
CA ASN A 139 28.26 -13.35 -0.93
C ASN A 139 29.77 -13.13 -0.71
N ALA A 140 30.61 -13.27 -1.72
CA ALA A 140 32.06 -13.25 -1.58
C ALA A 140 32.68 -11.92 -2.02
N ASN A 141 32.14 -10.78 -1.53
CA ASN A 141 32.67 -9.46 -1.86
C ASN A 141 32.60 -8.52 -0.64
N PRO A 142 33.41 -7.43 -0.58
CA PRO A 142 33.46 -6.51 0.56
C PRO A 142 32.14 -5.88 0.91
N VAL A 143 31.29 -5.55 -0.09
CA VAL A 143 29.98 -4.94 0.13
C VAL A 143 29.05 -5.94 0.80
N SER A 144 29.03 -7.19 0.35
CA SER A 144 28.26 -8.27 0.98
C SER A 144 28.70 -8.50 2.43
N ASN A 145 30.00 -8.37 2.74
CA ASN A 145 30.51 -8.51 4.11
C ASN A 145 29.97 -7.38 5.01
N VAL A 146 29.89 -6.15 4.50
CA VAL A 146 29.26 -5.02 5.24
C VAL A 146 27.78 -5.29 5.46
N LEU A 147 27.05 -5.73 4.43
CA LEU A 147 25.62 -6.06 4.54
C LEU A 147 25.37 -7.27 5.46
N ALA A 148 26.33 -8.19 5.57
CA ALA A 148 26.28 -9.33 6.47
C ALA A 148 26.80 -9.01 7.90
N SER A 149 27.19 -7.77 8.19
CA SER A 149 27.60 -7.37 9.53
C SER A 149 26.47 -7.48 10.55
N ALA A 150 26.80 -7.69 11.83
CA ALA A 150 25.81 -7.87 12.88
C ALA A 150 24.78 -6.72 12.99
N PRO A 151 25.15 -5.42 12.84
CA PRO A 151 24.15 -4.35 12.84
C PRO A 151 23.20 -4.41 11.64
N MET A 152 23.72 -4.71 10.45
CA MET A 152 22.91 -4.77 9.23
C MET A 152 21.95 -5.98 9.24
N THR A 153 22.43 -7.14 9.67
CA THR A 153 21.61 -8.34 9.81
C THR A 153 20.56 -8.18 10.91
N TRP A 154 20.91 -7.51 12.04
CA TRP A 154 19.94 -7.16 13.06
C TRP A 154 18.86 -6.22 12.51
N LEU A 155 19.26 -5.14 11.82
CA LEU A 155 18.30 -4.19 11.19
C LEU A 155 17.40 -4.93 10.19
N GLY A 156 17.97 -5.82 9.38
CA GLY A 156 17.20 -6.67 8.48
C GLY A 156 16.21 -7.59 9.20
N SER A 157 16.58 -8.14 10.36
CA SER A 157 15.69 -9.02 11.14
C SER A 157 14.48 -8.29 11.73
N VAL A 158 14.63 -7.02 12.13
CA VAL A 158 13.56 -6.19 12.69
C VAL A 158 12.83 -5.35 11.64
N ALA A 159 13.24 -5.38 10.37
CA ALA A 159 12.75 -4.49 9.33
C ALA A 159 11.23 -4.60 9.11
N TYR A 160 10.67 -5.81 9.21
CA TYR A 160 9.23 -6.03 9.11
C TYR A 160 8.46 -5.35 10.24
N SER A 161 8.87 -5.59 11.47
CA SER A 161 8.26 -4.96 12.64
C SER A 161 8.46 -3.45 12.64
N LEU A 162 9.63 -2.96 12.16
CA LEU A 162 9.90 -1.53 12.00
C LEU A 162 8.94 -0.89 11.00
N TYR A 163 8.69 -1.55 9.86
CA TYR A 163 7.71 -1.09 8.88
C TYR A 163 6.31 -0.94 9.48
N LEU A 164 5.91 -1.82 10.41
CA LEU A 164 4.60 -1.74 11.05
C LEU A 164 4.49 -0.57 12.04
N TRP A 165 5.57 -0.23 12.75
CA TRP A 165 5.54 0.77 13.81
C TRP A 165 5.85 2.20 13.35
N HIS A 166 6.80 2.40 12.42
CA HIS A 166 7.30 3.75 12.09
C HIS A 166 6.23 4.69 11.53
N TRP A 167 5.38 4.20 10.64
CA TRP A 167 4.36 5.02 9.98
C TRP A 167 3.20 5.41 10.92
N PRO A 168 2.57 4.48 11.65
CA PRO A 168 1.55 4.84 12.63
C PRO A 168 2.05 5.81 13.71
N LEU A 169 3.28 5.62 14.18
CA LEU A 169 3.87 6.51 15.18
C LEU A 169 4.11 7.91 14.61
N LEU A 170 4.62 8.00 13.38
CA LEU A 170 4.83 9.28 12.71
C LEU A 170 3.51 10.04 12.55
N ILE A 171 2.47 9.39 12.03
CA ILE A 171 1.15 10.00 11.87
C ILE A 171 0.57 10.42 13.22
N LEU A 172 0.62 9.55 14.23
CA LEU A 172 0.09 9.83 15.56
C LEU A 172 0.74 11.09 16.16
N VAL A 173 2.07 11.17 16.11
CA VAL A 173 2.84 12.29 16.67
C VAL A 173 2.58 13.59 15.88
N THR A 174 2.48 13.50 14.55
CA THR A 174 2.20 14.64 13.68
C THR A 174 0.80 15.20 13.95
N VAL A 175 -0.21 14.33 14.03
CA VAL A 175 -1.61 14.72 14.27
C VAL A 175 -1.82 15.28 15.68
N ILE A 176 -1.28 14.60 16.72
CA ILE A 176 -1.43 15.06 18.10
C ILE A 176 -0.66 16.35 18.33
N GLY A 177 0.52 16.48 17.74
CA GLY A 177 1.38 17.65 17.88
C GLY A 177 0.94 18.84 17.02
N GLY A 178 -0.01 18.66 16.10
CA GLY A 178 -0.46 19.71 15.18
C GLY A 178 0.62 20.21 14.24
N TYR A 179 1.56 19.34 13.85
CA TYR A 179 2.65 19.70 12.96
C TYR A 179 2.25 19.51 11.50
N ASP A 180 2.37 20.52 10.67
CA ASP A 180 2.31 20.37 9.20
C ASP A 180 3.53 19.61 8.68
N THR A 181 4.71 19.94 9.23
CA THR A 181 5.96 19.23 8.99
C THR A 181 6.68 18.99 10.32
N PRO A 182 6.88 17.75 10.76
CA PRO A 182 7.53 17.49 12.04
C PRO A 182 9.00 17.90 11.99
N PRO A 183 9.53 18.53 13.07
CA PRO A 183 10.94 18.91 13.14
C PRO A 183 11.84 17.67 13.12
N ALA A 184 13.07 17.81 12.60
CA ALA A 184 13.99 16.68 12.40
C ALA A 184 14.29 15.88 13.68
N TRP A 185 14.38 16.54 14.85
CA TRP A 185 14.60 15.86 16.12
C TRP A 185 13.43 14.93 16.49
N LEU A 186 12.20 15.34 16.18
CA LEU A 186 11.00 14.55 16.43
C LEU A 186 10.95 13.31 15.50
N GLY A 187 11.35 13.50 14.22
CA GLY A 187 11.53 12.40 13.29
C GLY A 187 12.57 11.39 13.79
N ALA A 188 13.70 11.86 14.31
CA ALA A 188 14.72 11.02 14.91
C ALA A 188 14.20 10.25 16.14
N LEU A 189 13.41 10.91 16.99
CA LEU A 189 12.78 10.26 18.14
C LEU A 189 11.78 9.18 17.71
N VAL A 190 10.96 9.45 16.70
CA VAL A 190 10.04 8.47 16.13
C VAL A 190 10.78 7.25 15.60
N ILE A 191 11.90 7.45 14.89
CA ILE A 191 12.72 6.34 14.41
C ILE A 191 13.27 5.52 15.58
N LEU A 192 13.80 6.16 16.61
CA LEU A 192 14.36 5.48 17.78
C LEU A 192 13.28 4.64 18.51
N VAL A 193 12.11 5.23 18.77
CA VAL A 193 10.98 4.54 19.43
C VAL A 193 10.49 3.39 18.55
N SER A 194 10.40 3.61 17.23
CA SER A 194 10.01 2.57 16.28
C SER A 194 10.98 1.39 16.27
N LEU A 195 12.30 1.64 16.34
CA LEU A 195 13.33 0.59 16.45
C LEU A 195 13.22 -0.19 17.76
N CYS A 196 12.98 0.47 18.88
CA CYS A 196 12.75 -0.20 20.16
C CYS A 196 11.52 -1.10 20.12
N LEU A 197 10.39 -0.57 19.63
CA LEU A 197 9.15 -1.34 19.50
C LEU A 197 9.28 -2.48 18.50
N ALA A 198 9.99 -2.25 17.39
CA ALA A 198 10.27 -3.28 16.41
C ALA A 198 11.10 -4.42 17.00
N HIS A 199 12.14 -4.10 17.78
CA HIS A 199 12.95 -5.10 18.45
C HIS A 199 12.13 -5.92 19.47
N VAL A 200 11.30 -5.26 20.28
CA VAL A 200 10.42 -5.93 21.24
C VAL A 200 9.42 -6.83 20.51
N THR A 201 8.78 -6.32 19.45
CA THR A 201 7.83 -7.10 18.65
C THR A 201 8.51 -8.30 17.98
N HIS A 202 9.69 -8.09 17.42
CA HIS A 202 10.47 -9.16 16.80
C HIS A 202 10.78 -10.28 17.80
N THR A 203 11.30 -9.92 18.99
CA THR A 203 11.74 -10.90 19.99
C THR A 203 10.60 -11.60 20.71
N LEU A 204 9.53 -10.89 21.04
CA LEU A 204 8.42 -11.45 21.83
C LEU A 204 7.29 -12.06 21.00
N VAL A 205 7.13 -11.63 19.76
CA VAL A 205 6.02 -12.07 18.91
C VAL A 205 6.50 -12.81 17.67
N GLU A 206 7.35 -12.18 16.87
CA GLU A 206 7.74 -12.72 15.56
C GLU A 206 8.61 -13.98 15.72
N GLU A 207 9.68 -13.90 16.50
CA GLU A 207 10.64 -15.00 16.64
C GLU A 207 10.04 -16.25 17.31
N PRO A 208 9.21 -16.17 18.37
CA PRO A 208 8.52 -17.33 18.92
C PRO A 208 7.49 -17.97 17.97
N LEU A 209 6.88 -17.18 17.08
CA LEU A 209 5.93 -17.67 16.09
C LEU A 209 6.63 -18.23 14.84
N ARG A 210 7.87 -17.85 14.62
CA ARG A 210 8.68 -18.30 13.50
C ARG A 210 9.13 -19.74 13.74
N GLN A 211 8.72 -20.64 12.87
CA GLN A 211 9.10 -22.03 12.98
C GLN A 211 10.57 -22.23 12.55
N HIS A 212 11.44 -22.55 13.50
CA HIS A 212 12.80 -22.98 13.23
C HIS A 212 12.79 -24.45 12.77
N ARG A 213 12.68 -24.67 11.47
CA ARG A 213 12.87 -26.00 10.92
C ARG A 213 14.18 -26.07 10.12
N PRO A 214 14.96 -27.16 10.30
CA PRO A 214 15.98 -27.52 9.34
C PRO A 214 15.34 -27.62 7.95
N ARG A 215 15.96 -27.08 6.92
CA ARG A 215 15.48 -27.29 5.55
C ARG A 215 15.41 -28.79 5.27
N PRO A 216 14.29 -29.31 4.72
CA PRO A 216 14.22 -30.71 4.33
C PRO A 216 15.38 -31.05 3.40
N ARG A 217 16.13 -32.09 3.72
CA ARG A 217 17.10 -32.65 2.79
C ARG A 217 16.32 -33.55 1.83
N GLY A 218 16.05 -33.07 0.64
CA GLY A 218 15.82 -33.73 -0.64
C GLY A 218 14.83 -34.88 -0.81
N ASP A 219 14.44 -35.61 0.22
CA ASP A 219 13.62 -36.84 0.12
C ASP A 219 12.34 -36.82 0.99
N ASP A 220 12.01 -35.69 1.65
CA ASP A 220 10.92 -35.64 2.59
C ASP A 220 9.60 -35.20 1.92
N ASP A 221 8.51 -35.87 2.27
CA ASP A 221 7.16 -35.54 1.80
C ASP A 221 6.74 -34.14 2.28
N PRO A 222 6.64 -33.14 1.38
CA PRO A 222 6.32 -31.75 1.77
C PRO A 222 4.91 -31.60 2.37
N VAL A 223 4.01 -32.54 2.11
CA VAL A 223 2.64 -32.55 2.64
C VAL A 223 2.61 -33.13 4.05
N GLY A 224 3.40 -34.19 4.28
CA GLY A 224 3.60 -34.78 5.60
C GLY A 224 4.27 -33.79 6.55
N ASP A 225 5.26 -33.08 6.08
CA ASP A 225 6.00 -32.06 6.84
C ASP A 225 5.15 -30.83 7.18
N ALA A 226 4.29 -30.37 6.29
CA ALA A 226 3.35 -29.28 6.59
C ALA A 226 2.34 -29.68 7.68
N LYS A 227 1.81 -30.92 7.64
CA LYS A 227 0.91 -31.45 8.68
C LYS A 227 1.61 -31.64 10.02
N ALA A 228 2.84 -32.14 10.03
CA ALA A 228 3.65 -32.29 11.23
C ALA A 228 4.03 -30.91 11.82
N SER A 229 4.22 -29.87 10.98
CA SER A 229 4.49 -28.50 11.37
C SER A 229 3.37 -27.88 12.19
N LEU A 230 2.14 -28.03 11.73
CA LEU A 230 0.98 -27.52 12.45
C LEU A 230 0.78 -28.20 13.83
N ARG A 231 1.30 -29.43 14.00
CA ARG A 231 1.22 -30.17 15.27
C ARG A 231 2.28 -29.75 16.29
N THR A 232 3.41 -29.20 15.88
CA THR A 232 4.53 -28.84 16.76
C THR A 232 4.41 -27.43 17.36
N VAL A 233 3.52 -26.56 16.84
CA VAL A 233 3.25 -25.26 17.45
C VAL A 233 2.49 -25.52 18.77
N PRO A 234 2.96 -24.98 19.91
CA PRO A 234 2.24 -25.10 21.18
C PRO A 234 0.78 -24.68 21.03
N GLY A 235 -0.15 -25.43 21.63
CA GLY A 235 -1.59 -25.14 21.52
C GLY A 235 -1.95 -23.71 21.92
N VAL A 236 -1.25 -23.18 22.93
CA VAL A 236 -1.39 -21.79 23.38
C VAL A 236 -0.98 -20.79 22.28
N ALA A 237 0.13 -21.01 21.58
CA ALA A 237 0.57 -20.12 20.50
C ALA A 237 -0.40 -20.12 19.32
N ARG A 238 -1.00 -21.28 18.99
CA ARG A 238 -2.07 -21.38 17.97
C ARG A 238 -3.33 -20.64 18.39
N ALA A 239 -3.74 -20.80 19.67
CA ALA A 239 -4.90 -20.10 20.20
C ALA A 239 -4.68 -18.58 20.21
N VAL A 240 -3.54 -18.12 20.72
CA VAL A 240 -3.18 -16.68 20.72
C VAL A 240 -3.08 -16.13 19.30
N GLY A 241 -2.41 -16.84 18.38
CA GLY A 241 -2.34 -16.43 16.97
C GLY A 241 -3.71 -16.38 16.30
N GLY A 242 -4.59 -17.36 16.58
CA GLY A 242 -5.96 -17.38 16.07
C GLY A 242 -6.82 -16.24 16.64
N VAL A 243 -6.70 -15.95 17.93
CA VAL A 243 -7.40 -14.84 18.58
C VAL A 243 -6.92 -13.50 18.02
N LEU A 244 -5.61 -13.29 17.88
CA LEU A 244 -5.05 -12.08 17.31
C LEU A 244 -5.47 -11.89 15.85
N ALA A 245 -5.39 -12.93 15.03
CA ALA A 245 -5.84 -12.89 13.65
C ALA A 245 -7.34 -12.59 13.55
N GLY A 246 -8.16 -13.23 14.38
CA GLY A 246 -9.60 -12.98 14.46
C GLY A 246 -9.92 -11.55 14.91
N ALA A 247 -9.20 -11.04 15.90
CA ALA A 247 -9.35 -9.67 16.38
C ALA A 247 -8.96 -8.65 15.30
N LEU A 248 -7.84 -8.84 14.60
CA LEU A 248 -7.41 -8.00 13.50
C LEU A 248 -8.41 -8.02 12.34
N PHE A 249 -8.92 -9.20 11.99
CA PHE A 249 -9.94 -9.35 10.96
C PHE A 249 -11.26 -8.65 11.34
N ALA A 250 -11.72 -8.84 12.58
CA ALA A 250 -12.91 -8.17 13.10
C ALA A 250 -12.72 -6.64 13.14
N THR A 251 -11.53 -6.16 13.53
CA THR A 251 -11.19 -4.73 13.52
C THR A 251 -11.21 -4.19 12.09
N ALA A 252 -10.61 -4.90 11.14
CA ALA A 252 -10.59 -4.50 9.73
C ALA A 252 -12.00 -4.39 9.13
N LEU A 253 -12.90 -5.32 9.48
CA LEU A 253 -14.31 -5.27 9.07
C LEU A 253 -15.11 -4.17 9.76
N ALA A 254 -14.76 -3.81 10.99
CA ALA A 254 -15.50 -2.83 11.80
C ALA A 254 -15.04 -1.38 11.57
N VAL A 255 -13.79 -1.17 11.15
CA VAL A 255 -13.20 0.18 11.01
C VAL A 255 -13.93 1.01 9.96
N GLN A 256 -14.22 0.42 8.79
CA GLN A 256 -14.88 1.17 7.71
C GLN A 256 -16.31 1.58 8.08
N PRO A 257 -17.23 0.69 8.49
CA PRO A 257 -18.59 1.10 8.86
C PRO A 257 -18.62 1.99 10.11
N TYR A 258 -17.67 1.81 11.04
CA TYR A 258 -17.52 2.72 12.19
C TYR A 258 -17.13 4.13 11.74
N TRP A 259 -16.20 4.24 10.78
CA TRP A 259 -15.76 5.51 10.24
C TRP A 259 -16.87 6.21 9.46
N GLU A 260 -17.54 5.51 8.55
CA GLU A 260 -18.70 6.00 7.81
C GLU A 260 -19.79 6.52 8.76
N HIS A 261 -20.15 5.74 9.76
CA HIS A 261 -21.11 6.16 10.77
C HIS A 261 -20.67 7.40 11.59
N ARG A 262 -19.36 7.57 11.80
CA ARG A 262 -18.83 8.79 12.43
C ARG A 262 -18.89 9.99 11.51
N VAL A 263 -18.58 9.83 10.24
CA VAL A 263 -18.70 10.88 9.22
C VAL A 263 -20.16 11.33 9.11
N ASP A 264 -21.08 10.40 8.93
CA ASP A 264 -22.52 10.68 8.83
C ASP A 264 -23.05 11.45 10.05
N ARG A 265 -22.60 11.10 11.24
CA ARG A 265 -22.98 11.84 12.47
C ARG A 265 -22.41 13.26 12.55
N GLU A 266 -21.27 13.49 11.96
CA GLU A 266 -20.66 14.83 11.92
C GLU A 266 -21.30 15.70 10.83
N GLU A 267 -21.82 15.09 9.76
CA GLU A 267 -22.52 15.76 8.65
C GLU A 267 -23.99 16.07 8.98
N THR A 268 -24.62 15.28 9.84
CA THR A 268 -26.04 15.41 10.14
C THR A 268 -26.33 16.72 10.88
N SER A 269 -27.03 17.63 10.21
CA SER A 269 -27.64 18.88 10.68
C SER A 269 -26.94 19.55 11.86
N LEU A 270 -25.91 20.32 11.55
CA LEU A 270 -25.31 21.24 12.52
C LEU A 270 -26.33 22.31 12.89
N ASP A 271 -26.57 22.48 14.20
CA ASP A 271 -27.42 23.55 14.73
C ASP A 271 -26.85 24.93 14.32
N PRO A 272 -27.55 25.73 13.52
CA PRO A 272 -27.03 27.00 12.99
C PRO A 272 -26.72 28.06 14.07
N GLU A 273 -27.30 27.93 15.28
CA GLU A 273 -27.01 28.82 16.40
C GLU A 273 -25.70 28.46 17.08
N ARG A 274 -25.36 27.15 17.08
CA ARG A 274 -24.14 26.62 17.69
C ARG A 274 -22.96 26.60 16.74
N TYR A 275 -23.23 26.48 15.45
CA TYR A 275 -22.25 26.39 14.38
C TYR A 275 -22.64 27.33 13.23
N PRO A 276 -22.44 28.65 13.41
CA PRO A 276 -22.92 29.67 12.49
C PRO A 276 -22.28 29.61 11.10
N GLY A 277 -21.16 28.89 10.94
CA GLY A 277 -20.45 28.76 9.65
C GLY A 277 -20.13 30.13 9.06
N ALA A 278 -20.46 30.35 7.79
CA ALA A 278 -20.21 31.61 7.09
C ALA A 278 -20.94 32.83 7.69
N ARG A 279 -21.99 32.63 8.50
CA ARG A 279 -22.67 33.73 9.20
C ARG A 279 -21.77 34.42 10.23
N ALA A 280 -20.71 33.76 10.71
CA ALA A 280 -19.69 34.39 11.55
C ALA A 280 -19.05 35.60 10.86
N LEU A 281 -18.90 35.57 9.55
CA LEU A 281 -18.39 36.66 8.73
C LEU A 281 -19.38 37.88 8.66
N GLN A 282 -20.65 37.61 8.95
CA GLN A 282 -21.73 38.61 9.00
C GLN A 282 -22.03 39.09 10.43
N GLY A 283 -21.16 38.76 11.40
CA GLY A 283 -21.27 39.18 12.78
C GLY A 283 -22.06 38.28 13.71
N ALA A 284 -22.37 37.05 13.29
CA ALA A 284 -22.94 36.07 14.21
C ALA A 284 -21.94 35.69 15.31
N GLU A 285 -22.43 35.54 16.55
CA GLU A 285 -21.62 35.16 17.68
C GLU A 285 -21.08 33.72 17.48
N VAL A 286 -19.77 33.54 17.61
CA VAL A 286 -19.09 32.26 17.49
C VAL A 286 -18.86 31.69 18.88
N PRO A 287 -19.59 30.64 19.30
CA PRO A 287 -19.39 29.99 20.60
C PRO A 287 -18.00 29.37 20.71
N ASP A 288 -17.38 29.43 21.88
CA ASP A 288 -16.11 28.76 22.17
C ASP A 288 -16.33 27.23 22.27
N ARG A 289 -16.30 26.58 21.10
CA ARG A 289 -16.50 25.12 20.94
C ARG A 289 -15.56 24.55 19.90
N LYS A 290 -15.35 23.24 19.98
CA LYS A 290 -14.60 22.54 18.92
C LYS A 290 -15.34 22.68 17.59
N ALA A 291 -14.59 23.00 16.55
CA ALA A 291 -15.14 23.10 15.18
C ALA A 291 -15.83 21.80 14.75
N ARG A 292 -16.97 21.92 14.10
CA ARG A 292 -17.68 20.83 13.43
C ARG A 292 -18.11 21.28 12.03
N PRO A 293 -18.10 20.37 11.06
CA PRO A 293 -17.56 19.01 11.13
C PRO A 293 -16.07 19.05 11.46
N ASN A 294 -15.52 17.96 12.00
CA ASN A 294 -14.09 17.87 12.32
C ASN A 294 -13.26 18.05 11.04
N PRO A 295 -12.31 19.00 10.97
CA PRO A 295 -11.49 19.22 9.76
C PRO A 295 -10.80 17.98 9.21
N ASN A 296 -10.43 17.04 10.08
CA ASN A 296 -9.79 15.78 9.67
C ASN A 296 -10.78 14.77 9.01
N LEU A 297 -12.08 14.97 9.16
CA LEU A 297 -13.11 14.13 8.56
C LEU A 297 -13.62 14.70 7.24
N ILE A 298 -13.49 16.00 7.02
CA ILE A 298 -13.99 16.70 5.82
C ILE A 298 -13.10 16.50 4.59
N ALA A 299 -11.84 16.12 4.77
CA ALA A 299 -10.87 16.03 3.68
C ALA A 299 -11.29 15.09 2.52
N GLY A 300 -12.29 14.24 2.73
CA GLY A 300 -12.87 13.34 1.73
C GLY A 300 -14.33 13.63 1.38
N VAL A 301 -14.93 14.69 1.95
CA VAL A 301 -16.33 15.06 1.68
C VAL A 301 -16.35 16.02 0.50
N PHE A 302 -16.88 15.54 -0.61
CA PHE A 302 -17.09 16.33 -1.82
C PHE A 302 -18.59 16.59 -2.01
N PRO A 303 -18.98 17.68 -2.71
CA PRO A 303 -20.37 17.89 -3.11
C PRO A 303 -20.93 16.69 -3.89
N PRO A 304 -22.24 16.40 -3.76
CA PRO A 304 -22.85 15.20 -4.35
C PRO A 304 -22.65 15.05 -5.86
N ILE A 305 -22.53 16.17 -6.58
CA ILE A 305 -22.39 16.18 -8.04
C ILE A 305 -21.19 15.40 -8.56
N GLY A 306 -20.12 15.26 -7.76
CA GLY A 306 -18.95 14.47 -8.12
C GLY A 306 -19.24 12.97 -8.12
N GLU A 307 -19.97 12.50 -7.11
CA GLU A 307 -20.40 11.08 -6.99
C GLU A 307 -21.52 10.73 -7.97
N GLU A 308 -22.39 11.69 -8.28
CA GLU A 308 -23.50 11.54 -9.22
C GLU A 308 -23.06 11.59 -10.68
N GLY A 309 -21.78 11.85 -10.96
CA GLY A 309 -21.25 11.94 -12.33
C GLY A 309 -21.72 13.20 -13.08
N CYS A 310 -22.13 14.22 -12.35
CA CYS A 310 -22.65 15.49 -12.92
C CYS A 310 -21.55 16.55 -13.14
N MET A 311 -20.29 16.16 -12.99
CA MET A 311 -19.12 17.00 -13.33
C MET A 311 -18.58 16.61 -14.70
N VAL A 312 -18.43 17.59 -15.58
CA VAL A 312 -17.75 17.42 -16.88
C VAL A 312 -16.35 18.03 -16.80
N PHE A 313 -15.34 17.23 -16.97
CA PHE A 313 -13.95 17.68 -16.99
C PHE A 313 -13.55 18.05 -18.43
N LEU A 314 -13.07 19.28 -18.64
CA LEU A 314 -12.64 19.80 -19.95
C LEU A 314 -11.59 18.95 -20.69
N LEU A 315 -10.95 17.98 -19.98
CA LEU A 315 -9.90 17.11 -20.56
C LEU A 315 -10.46 15.81 -21.18
N GLU A 316 -11.71 15.45 -20.90
CA GLU A 316 -12.27 14.18 -21.34
C GLU A 316 -13.08 14.30 -22.65
N ASP A 317 -13.85 15.38 -22.83
CA ASP A 317 -14.56 15.65 -24.07
C ASP A 317 -15.07 17.11 -24.05
N ALA A 318 -14.59 17.96 -24.95
CA ALA A 318 -15.00 19.37 -24.99
C ALA A 318 -16.49 19.56 -25.32
N ASP A 319 -17.12 18.54 -25.88
CA ASP A 319 -18.55 18.52 -26.25
C ASP A 319 -19.41 17.76 -25.23
N ALA A 320 -18.82 17.21 -24.15
CA ALA A 320 -19.57 16.49 -23.14
C ALA A 320 -20.44 17.47 -22.34
N MET A 321 -21.73 17.18 -22.28
CA MET A 321 -22.70 17.88 -21.42
C MET A 321 -23.08 16.97 -20.28
N PRO A 322 -23.39 17.52 -19.08
CA PRO A 322 -23.94 16.74 -17.99
C PRO A 322 -25.17 15.96 -18.46
N GLY A 323 -25.34 14.74 -17.92
CA GLY A 323 -26.49 13.91 -18.26
C GLY A 323 -27.84 14.59 -17.92
N PRO A 324 -28.96 14.11 -18.48
CA PRO A 324 -30.29 14.68 -18.25
C PRO A 324 -30.72 14.62 -16.78
N ASP A 325 -30.11 13.75 -15.99
CA ASP A 325 -30.40 13.60 -14.56
C ASP A 325 -29.66 14.63 -13.69
N CYS A 326 -28.81 15.47 -14.29
CA CYS A 326 -28.01 16.48 -13.59
C CYS A 326 -28.76 17.83 -13.51
N VAL A 327 -30.01 17.77 -13.11
CA VAL A 327 -30.89 18.93 -12.91
C VAL A 327 -31.33 18.97 -11.45
N TYR A 328 -31.15 20.12 -10.81
CA TYR A 328 -31.37 20.33 -9.40
C TYR A 328 -32.43 21.45 -9.20
N GLY A 329 -32.94 21.60 -8.00
CA GLY A 329 -33.93 22.63 -7.68
C GLY A 329 -35.36 22.22 -8.00
N ASP A 330 -36.19 23.19 -8.43
CA ASP A 330 -37.55 22.93 -8.89
C ASP A 330 -37.52 22.53 -10.36
N LEU A 331 -37.85 21.28 -10.63
CA LEU A 331 -37.85 20.72 -12.00
C LEU A 331 -38.93 21.29 -12.91
N ASP A 332 -39.98 21.91 -12.32
CA ASP A 332 -41.12 22.52 -13.04
C ASP A 332 -40.91 24.04 -13.25
N ALA A 333 -39.80 24.60 -12.79
CA ALA A 333 -39.52 26.02 -12.95
C ALA A 333 -39.29 26.42 -14.42
N GLU A 334 -39.82 27.61 -14.80
CA GLU A 334 -39.64 28.14 -16.15
C GLU A 334 -38.21 28.64 -16.45
N THR A 335 -37.42 28.91 -15.40
CA THR A 335 -36.10 29.46 -15.52
C THR A 335 -35.03 28.41 -15.20
N THR A 336 -34.10 28.22 -16.13
CA THR A 336 -32.95 27.33 -15.92
C THR A 336 -31.68 28.16 -15.68
N VAL A 337 -30.97 27.85 -14.62
CA VAL A 337 -29.67 28.45 -14.28
C VAL A 337 -28.58 27.41 -14.53
N VAL A 338 -27.59 27.74 -15.37
CA VAL A 338 -26.46 26.85 -15.67
C VAL A 338 -25.28 27.25 -14.80
N LEU A 339 -24.74 26.29 -14.03
CA LEU A 339 -23.51 26.46 -13.30
C LEU A 339 -22.32 26.12 -14.20
N ALA A 340 -21.50 27.12 -14.52
CA ALA A 340 -20.28 26.94 -15.31
C ALA A 340 -19.09 27.57 -14.61
N GLY A 341 -18.01 26.81 -14.41
CA GLY A 341 -16.79 27.28 -13.75
C GLY A 341 -15.89 26.14 -13.34
N GLY A 342 -14.79 26.44 -12.63
CA GLY A 342 -13.90 25.44 -12.08
C GLY A 342 -14.42 24.83 -10.77
N SER A 343 -13.62 24.03 -10.09
CA SER A 343 -13.95 23.33 -8.82
C SER A 343 -14.50 24.23 -7.70
N HIS A 344 -14.27 25.54 -7.75
CA HIS A 344 -14.78 26.48 -6.77
C HIS A 344 -16.30 26.77 -6.92
N ILE A 345 -16.91 26.41 -8.04
CA ILE A 345 -18.36 26.60 -8.25
C ILE A 345 -19.17 25.41 -7.75
N GLU A 346 -18.54 24.27 -7.64
CA GLU A 346 -19.13 23.00 -7.21
C GLU A 346 -19.89 23.09 -5.87
N PRO A 347 -19.37 23.72 -4.80
CA PRO A 347 -20.08 23.85 -3.54
C PRO A 347 -21.38 24.66 -3.61
N PHE A 348 -21.57 25.47 -4.67
CA PHE A 348 -22.78 26.29 -4.81
C PHE A 348 -24.01 25.49 -5.26
N ILE A 349 -23.82 24.24 -5.76
CA ILE A 349 -24.96 23.43 -6.21
C ILE A 349 -25.92 23.11 -5.04
N VAL A 350 -25.38 22.79 -3.87
CA VAL A 350 -26.17 22.42 -2.69
C VAL A 350 -27.09 23.58 -2.21
N PRO A 351 -26.58 24.82 -2.00
CA PRO A 351 -27.45 25.94 -1.64
C PRO A 351 -28.39 26.37 -2.78
N LEU A 352 -28.00 26.24 -4.05
CA LEU A 352 -28.85 26.59 -5.18
C LEU A 352 -29.98 25.59 -5.37
N ASP A 353 -29.70 24.29 -5.22
CA ASP A 353 -30.71 23.24 -5.21
C ASP A 353 -31.81 23.52 -4.15
N LYS A 354 -31.36 23.87 -2.94
CA LYS A 354 -32.28 24.24 -1.86
C LYS A 354 -33.10 25.49 -2.17
N LEU A 355 -32.43 26.54 -2.66
CA LEU A 355 -33.11 27.79 -3.02
C LEU A 355 -34.13 27.59 -4.17
N GLY A 356 -33.75 26.77 -5.19
CA GLY A 356 -34.67 26.44 -6.28
C GLY A 356 -35.91 25.68 -5.81
N LYS A 357 -35.76 24.78 -4.84
CA LYS A 357 -36.91 24.06 -4.22
C LYS A 357 -37.77 24.94 -3.32
N GLU A 358 -37.21 25.98 -2.71
CA GLU A 358 -37.91 26.89 -1.79
C GLU A 358 -38.62 28.05 -2.50
N HIS A 359 -38.12 28.49 -3.66
CA HIS A 359 -38.59 29.73 -4.31
C HIS A 359 -39.16 29.57 -5.71
N HIS A 360 -39.18 28.36 -6.27
CA HIS A 360 -39.72 27.98 -7.59
C HIS A 360 -39.16 28.75 -8.78
#